data_daf1c4fc79bdc2a4b94708eedfbb5676
#
_entry.id   daf1c4fc79bdc2a4b94708eedfbb5676
#
_cell.length_a   1.000
_cell.length_b   1.000
_cell.length_c   1.000
_cell.angle_alpha   90.00
_cell.angle_beta   90.00
_cell.angle_gamma   90.00
#
_symmetry.space_group_name_H-M   'P 1'
#
loop_
_entity.id
_entity.type
_entity.pdbx_description
1 polymer ?
#
loop_
_entity_poly.entity_id
_entity_poly.type
_entity_poly.pdbx_seq_one_letter_code
_entity_poly.pdbx_strand_id
1 'polypeptide(L)'
;MPDRDTPTADTESTLLHEANGELSLHFNFPTIQSRMLKVDPDRLVLDYTRTMMGFLLLQPKPKRIVMIGLGGGSLAKYCRRTLPNSEFIAVELSDEVIALRDEFRIPPDGPRFRVLCGDGAEYLRGDAGLADVLLIDGFDSEGQPPGLCSPAFYDNCYAKLNAGGVLVVNLCANDSACGCYVGRIRSAFDEKCVVVDAEDGDNKIVFAQKCNTFPPGFNELTERLRKLETIHRVDLDKTAQGMLRQERKRRWGRKATKQKA
;
A
#
# COMPACT_ATOMS: atom_id res chain seq x y z
N MET A 1 38.19 -35.27 4.41
CA MET A 1 37.56 -34.00 4.79
C MET A 1 36.23 -33.95 4.07
N PRO A 2 35.11 -34.01 4.79
CA PRO A 2 33.80 -33.91 4.15
C PRO A 2 33.46 -32.44 3.87
N ASP A 3 32.86 -32.25 2.69
CA ASP A 3 32.32 -31.01 2.18
C ASP A 3 31.34 -30.39 3.18
N ARG A 4 31.51 -29.06 3.38
CA ARG A 4 30.52 -28.27 4.10
C ARG A 4 29.37 -28.01 3.14
N ASP A 5 28.24 -28.65 3.39
CA ASP A 5 26.96 -28.29 2.82
C ASP A 5 26.66 -26.82 3.18
N THR A 6 26.67 -25.98 2.16
CA THR A 6 26.12 -24.62 2.22
C THR A 6 24.61 -24.81 2.32
N PRO A 7 23.91 -24.20 3.29
CA PRO A 7 22.45 -24.24 3.28
C PRO A 7 21.96 -23.54 2.01
N THR A 8 21.31 -24.29 1.15
CA THR A 8 20.51 -23.75 0.05
C THR A 8 19.43 -22.87 0.69
N ALA A 9 19.38 -21.59 0.32
CA ALA A 9 18.27 -20.72 0.66
C ALA A 9 16.98 -21.46 0.25
N ASP A 10 16.07 -21.65 1.19
CA ASP A 10 14.72 -22.14 0.92
C ASP A 10 14.09 -21.21 -0.10
N THR A 11 13.94 -21.67 -1.32
CA THR A 11 13.24 -20.96 -2.37
C THR A 11 11.77 -20.96 -1.98
N GLU A 12 11.23 -19.79 -1.61
CA GLU A 12 9.80 -19.62 -1.37
C GLU A 12 9.03 -20.07 -2.60
N SER A 13 8.28 -21.16 -2.49
CA SER A 13 7.49 -21.65 -3.61
C SER A 13 6.21 -20.81 -3.73
N THR A 14 6.11 -20.09 -4.81
CA THR A 14 4.90 -19.34 -5.17
C THR A 14 3.81 -20.33 -5.63
N LEU A 15 2.70 -20.40 -4.89
CA LEU A 15 1.61 -21.31 -5.18
C LEU A 15 0.40 -20.58 -5.75
N LEU A 16 -0.07 -21.02 -6.91
CA LEU A 16 -1.34 -20.60 -7.49
C LEU A 16 -2.44 -21.59 -7.12
N HIS A 17 -3.57 -21.06 -6.69
CA HIS A 17 -4.77 -21.86 -6.44
C HIS A 17 -5.96 -21.24 -7.20
N GLU A 18 -6.64 -22.09 -7.98
CA GLU A 18 -7.86 -21.70 -8.71
C GLU A 18 -9.06 -22.47 -8.16
N ALA A 19 -10.07 -21.73 -7.70
CA ALA A 19 -11.33 -22.29 -7.25
C ALA A 19 -12.48 -21.32 -7.43
N ASN A 20 -13.67 -21.81 -7.80
CA ASN A 20 -14.90 -21.05 -7.87
C ASN A 20 -14.83 -19.76 -8.73
N GLY A 21 -14.01 -19.76 -9.80
CA GLY A 21 -13.82 -18.59 -10.66
C GLY A 21 -12.89 -17.53 -10.09
N GLU A 22 -12.18 -17.85 -9.00
CA GLU A 22 -11.14 -17.01 -8.40
C GLU A 22 -9.77 -17.63 -8.64
N LEU A 23 -8.77 -16.77 -8.82
CA LEU A 23 -7.35 -17.11 -8.79
C LEU A 23 -6.70 -16.46 -7.58
N SER A 24 -5.98 -17.21 -6.77
CA SER A 24 -5.25 -16.71 -5.59
C SER A 24 -3.78 -17.08 -5.63
N LEU A 25 -2.97 -16.18 -5.07
CA LEU A 25 -1.54 -16.30 -4.89
C LEU A 25 -1.24 -16.55 -3.42
N HIS A 26 -0.35 -17.50 -3.13
CA HIS A 26 0.11 -17.86 -1.79
C HIS A 26 1.62 -18.01 -1.78
N PHE A 27 2.31 -17.53 -0.75
CA PHE A 27 3.74 -17.81 -0.52
C PHE A 27 3.94 -19.03 0.39
N ASN A 28 3.05 -19.25 1.32
CA ASN A 28 2.95 -20.47 2.13
C ASN A 28 1.49 -20.65 2.52
N PHE A 29 0.93 -21.86 2.36
CA PHE A 29 -0.43 -22.11 2.81
C PHE A 29 -0.54 -21.92 4.33
N PRO A 30 -1.61 -21.26 4.85
CA PRO A 30 -2.87 -20.89 4.18
C PRO A 30 -2.99 -19.40 3.79
N THR A 31 -1.98 -18.56 3.98
CA THR A 31 -2.09 -17.09 3.82
C THR A 31 -2.26 -16.69 2.35
N ILE A 32 -3.31 -15.93 2.06
CA ILE A 32 -3.60 -15.42 0.72
C ILE A 32 -2.90 -14.08 0.54
N GLN A 33 -1.95 -14.02 -0.39
CA GLN A 33 -1.23 -12.79 -0.73
C GLN A 33 -1.98 -11.94 -1.75
N SER A 34 -2.69 -12.59 -2.68
CA SER A 34 -3.49 -11.87 -3.67
C SER A 34 -4.67 -12.72 -4.13
N ARG A 35 -5.74 -12.06 -4.60
CA ARG A 35 -6.94 -12.72 -5.12
C ARG A 35 -7.52 -11.93 -6.28
N MET A 36 -7.91 -12.63 -7.34
CA MET A 36 -8.53 -12.07 -8.54
C MET A 36 -9.79 -12.84 -8.91
N LEU A 37 -10.87 -12.13 -9.23
CA LEU A 37 -12.04 -12.72 -9.90
C LEU A 37 -11.76 -12.84 -11.39
N LYS A 38 -11.91 -14.04 -11.99
CA LYS A 38 -11.69 -14.25 -13.43
C LYS A 38 -12.70 -13.52 -14.31
N VAL A 39 -13.92 -13.29 -13.79
CA VAL A 39 -14.98 -12.55 -14.49
C VAL A 39 -14.83 -11.03 -14.41
N ASP A 40 -14.14 -10.49 -13.40
CA ASP A 40 -13.84 -9.07 -13.24
C ASP A 40 -12.42 -8.90 -12.64
N PRO A 41 -11.38 -9.03 -13.48
CA PRO A 41 -9.99 -9.07 -13.03
C PRO A 41 -9.49 -7.79 -12.36
N ASP A 42 -10.16 -6.67 -12.62
CA ASP A 42 -9.79 -5.36 -12.06
C ASP A 42 -10.52 -5.05 -10.73
N ARG A 43 -11.42 -5.94 -10.30
CA ARG A 43 -12.12 -5.77 -9.04
C ARG A 43 -11.17 -6.00 -7.86
N LEU A 44 -11.20 -5.08 -6.91
CA LEU A 44 -10.45 -5.21 -5.65
C LEU A 44 -11.22 -6.17 -4.73
N VAL A 45 -10.74 -7.40 -4.62
CA VAL A 45 -11.40 -8.49 -3.87
C VAL A 45 -11.07 -8.41 -2.39
N LEU A 46 -9.78 -8.26 -2.06
CA LEU A 46 -9.30 -8.19 -0.68
C LEU A 46 -9.58 -6.81 -0.07
N ASP A 47 -10.04 -6.79 1.16
CA ASP A 47 -10.51 -5.58 1.87
C ASP A 47 -9.42 -4.53 2.02
N TYR A 48 -8.20 -4.97 2.34
CA TYR A 48 -7.08 -4.06 2.49
C TYR A 48 -6.78 -3.28 1.19
N THR A 49 -6.94 -3.90 0.02
CA THR A 49 -6.72 -3.23 -1.27
C THR A 49 -7.72 -2.11 -1.50
N ARG A 50 -8.99 -2.31 -1.11
CA ARG A 50 -10.01 -1.25 -1.15
C ARG A 50 -9.68 -0.12 -0.20
N THR A 51 -9.25 -0.46 1.03
CA THR A 51 -8.84 0.53 2.03
C THR A 51 -7.62 1.33 1.55
N MET A 52 -6.61 0.69 0.92
CA MET A 52 -5.43 1.38 0.37
C MET A 52 -5.80 2.41 -0.69
N MET A 53 -6.86 2.20 -1.48
CA MET A 53 -7.37 3.21 -2.42
C MET A 53 -7.88 4.49 -1.73
N GLY A 54 -7.99 4.50 -0.41
CA GLY A 54 -8.26 5.69 0.38
C GLY A 54 -7.28 6.85 0.15
N PHE A 55 -6.13 6.62 -0.50
CA PHE A 55 -5.27 7.73 -0.94
C PHE A 55 -6.00 8.72 -1.85
N LEU A 56 -7.01 8.29 -2.59
CA LEU A 56 -7.83 9.16 -3.44
C LEU A 56 -8.56 10.25 -2.64
N LEU A 57 -8.86 10.01 -1.37
CA LEU A 57 -9.42 11.02 -0.47
C LEU A 57 -8.41 12.14 -0.15
N LEU A 58 -7.11 11.86 -0.28
CA LEU A 58 -6.01 12.77 0.04
C LEU A 58 -5.39 13.37 -1.23
N GLN A 59 -5.21 12.53 -2.26
CA GLN A 59 -4.65 12.90 -3.56
C GLN A 59 -5.54 12.31 -4.69
N PRO A 60 -6.62 12.99 -5.07
CA PRO A 60 -7.63 12.45 -6.00
C PRO A 60 -7.16 12.37 -7.47
N LYS A 61 -6.09 13.07 -7.83
CA LYS A 61 -5.58 13.14 -9.22
C LYS A 61 -4.05 13.03 -9.23
N PRO A 62 -3.49 11.89 -8.78
CA PRO A 62 -2.05 11.72 -8.80
C PRO A 62 -1.56 11.65 -10.25
N LYS A 63 -0.42 12.26 -10.53
CA LYS A 63 0.26 12.15 -11.83
C LYS A 63 1.19 10.94 -11.86
N ARG A 64 1.79 10.60 -10.72
CA ARG A 64 2.72 9.48 -10.59
C ARG A 64 2.48 8.71 -9.31
N ILE A 65 2.26 7.40 -9.47
CA ILE A 65 2.08 6.42 -8.41
C ILE A 65 3.23 5.42 -8.49
N VAL A 66 3.90 5.19 -7.38
CA VAL A 66 4.91 4.13 -7.24
C VAL A 66 4.42 3.15 -6.19
N MET A 67 4.48 1.86 -6.51
CA MET A 67 4.10 0.77 -5.62
C MET A 67 5.29 -0.15 -5.37
N ILE A 68 5.55 -0.47 -4.12
CA ILE A 68 6.51 -1.50 -3.71
C ILE A 68 5.72 -2.76 -3.37
N GLY A 69 6.04 -3.85 -4.07
CA GLY A 69 5.25 -5.07 -4.13
C GLY A 69 4.25 -5.03 -5.29
N LEU A 70 3.99 -6.18 -5.90
CA LEU A 70 3.04 -6.36 -7.01
C LEU A 70 1.96 -7.37 -6.66
N GLY A 71 2.38 -8.55 -6.18
CA GLY A 71 1.50 -9.70 -5.99
C GLY A 71 0.72 -10.04 -7.26
N GLY A 72 -0.59 -10.31 -7.16
CA GLY A 72 -1.48 -10.49 -8.33
C GLY A 72 -1.93 -9.19 -9.00
N GLY A 73 -1.28 -8.07 -8.71
CA GLY A 73 -1.45 -6.79 -9.39
C GLY A 73 -2.82 -6.14 -9.22
N SER A 74 -3.57 -6.44 -8.16
CA SER A 74 -4.92 -5.90 -7.95
C SER A 74 -4.95 -4.37 -7.97
N LEU A 75 -4.11 -3.72 -7.15
CA LEU A 75 -4.00 -2.25 -7.10
C LEU A 75 -3.47 -1.68 -8.42
N ALA A 76 -2.48 -2.34 -9.02
CA ALA A 76 -1.86 -1.91 -10.27
C ALA A 76 -2.89 -1.89 -11.43
N LYS A 77 -3.67 -2.96 -11.59
CA LYS A 77 -4.74 -3.06 -12.60
C LYS A 77 -5.83 -2.02 -12.35
N TYR A 78 -6.30 -1.91 -11.11
CA TYR A 78 -7.33 -0.95 -10.75
C TYR A 78 -6.88 0.49 -11.05
N CYS A 79 -5.68 0.89 -10.60
CA CYS A 79 -5.13 2.22 -10.87
C CYS A 79 -4.95 2.47 -12.37
N ARG A 80 -4.40 1.50 -13.11
CA ARG A 80 -4.23 1.60 -14.58
C ARG A 80 -5.54 1.88 -15.31
N ARG A 81 -6.63 1.24 -14.86
CA ARG A 81 -7.96 1.40 -15.45
C ARG A 81 -8.65 2.69 -15.05
N THR A 82 -8.60 3.05 -13.75
CA THR A 82 -9.44 4.13 -13.19
C THR A 82 -8.72 5.48 -13.13
N LEU A 83 -7.39 5.49 -13.26
CA LEU A 83 -6.54 6.67 -13.25
C LEU A 83 -5.74 6.78 -14.57
N PRO A 84 -6.41 6.95 -15.73
CA PRO A 84 -5.76 6.83 -17.05
C PRO A 84 -4.72 7.92 -17.32
N ASN A 85 -4.69 9.00 -16.55
CA ASN A 85 -3.73 10.10 -16.67
C ASN A 85 -2.52 9.96 -15.73
N SER A 86 -2.49 8.92 -14.89
CA SER A 86 -1.39 8.65 -13.97
C SER A 86 -0.36 7.73 -14.59
N GLU A 87 0.92 7.99 -14.34
CA GLU A 87 1.99 7.00 -14.49
C GLU A 87 1.92 6.07 -13.27
N PHE A 88 1.98 4.77 -13.51
CA PHE A 88 2.02 3.74 -12.46
C PHE A 88 3.28 2.88 -12.64
N ILE A 89 4.08 2.78 -11.60
CA ILE A 89 5.28 1.94 -11.54
C ILE A 89 5.15 1.00 -10.35
N ALA A 90 5.18 -0.31 -10.60
CA ALA A 90 5.34 -1.30 -9.55
C ALA A 90 6.80 -1.78 -9.51
N VAL A 91 7.35 -1.94 -8.32
CA VAL A 91 8.67 -2.54 -8.09
C VAL A 91 8.44 -3.82 -7.29
N GLU A 92 8.77 -4.95 -7.91
CA GLU A 92 8.57 -6.29 -7.34
C GLU A 92 9.93 -6.98 -7.23
N LEU A 93 10.19 -7.61 -6.09
CA LEU A 93 11.44 -8.28 -5.81
C LEU A 93 11.54 -9.65 -6.51
N SER A 94 10.41 -10.36 -6.59
CA SER A 94 10.35 -11.74 -7.08
C SER A 94 10.09 -11.81 -8.58
N ASP A 95 11.05 -12.35 -9.33
CA ASP A 95 10.88 -12.68 -10.75
C ASP A 95 9.75 -13.71 -10.98
N GLU A 96 9.55 -14.63 -10.03
CA GLU A 96 8.46 -15.63 -10.09
C GLU A 96 7.09 -14.95 -10.04
N VAL A 97 6.91 -13.96 -9.14
CA VAL A 97 5.67 -13.17 -9.07
C VAL A 97 5.47 -12.38 -10.36
N ILE A 98 6.53 -11.78 -10.91
CA ILE A 98 6.46 -11.06 -12.19
C ILE A 98 6.08 -11.98 -13.34
N ALA A 99 6.58 -13.23 -13.35
CA ALA A 99 6.26 -14.22 -14.37
C ALA A 99 4.77 -14.59 -14.41
N LEU A 100 4.02 -14.38 -13.31
CA LEU A 100 2.57 -14.65 -13.23
C LEU A 100 1.69 -13.51 -13.78
N ARG A 101 2.27 -12.54 -14.51
CA ARG A 101 1.52 -11.38 -15.02
C ARG A 101 0.34 -11.78 -15.90
N ASP A 102 0.52 -12.76 -16.77
CA ASP A 102 -0.52 -13.19 -17.71
C ASP A 102 -1.67 -13.89 -16.99
N GLU A 103 -1.38 -14.74 -16.02
CA GLU A 103 -2.37 -15.44 -15.18
C GLU A 103 -3.25 -14.44 -14.43
N PHE A 104 -2.64 -13.41 -13.85
CA PHE A 104 -3.34 -12.35 -13.14
C PHE A 104 -3.84 -11.23 -14.06
N ARG A 105 -3.67 -11.35 -15.38
CA ARG A 105 -4.08 -10.35 -16.38
C ARG A 105 -3.53 -8.95 -16.07
N ILE A 106 -2.29 -8.88 -15.59
CA ILE A 106 -1.58 -7.62 -15.40
C ILE A 106 -1.16 -7.11 -16.76
N PRO A 107 -1.47 -5.84 -17.12
CA PRO A 107 -1.17 -5.31 -18.45
C PRO A 107 0.34 -5.35 -18.75
N PRO A 108 0.73 -5.44 -20.03
CA PRO A 108 2.12 -5.28 -20.43
C PRO A 108 2.63 -3.86 -20.14
N ASP A 109 3.95 -3.72 -20.08
CA ASP A 109 4.58 -2.42 -19.91
C ASP A 109 4.26 -1.48 -21.06
N GLY A 110 4.15 -0.21 -20.74
CA GLY A 110 3.83 0.84 -21.68
C GLY A 110 4.22 2.22 -21.14
N PRO A 111 3.89 3.30 -21.85
CA PRO A 111 4.36 4.65 -21.49
C PRO A 111 3.96 5.12 -20.09
N ARG A 112 2.86 4.60 -19.54
CA ARG A 112 2.32 4.99 -18.24
C ARG A 112 2.09 3.82 -17.29
N PHE A 113 2.64 2.66 -17.58
CA PHE A 113 2.53 1.48 -16.72
C PHE A 113 3.78 0.64 -16.87
N ARG A 114 4.48 0.40 -15.78
CA ARG A 114 5.71 -0.42 -15.78
C ARG A 114 5.76 -1.29 -14.53
N VAL A 115 6.29 -2.50 -14.72
CA VAL A 115 6.67 -3.40 -13.64
C VAL A 115 8.18 -3.58 -13.71
N LEU A 116 8.87 -3.24 -12.64
CA LEU A 116 10.32 -3.33 -12.53
C LEU A 116 10.66 -4.47 -11.56
N CYS A 117 11.59 -5.34 -11.94
CA CYS A 117 12.20 -6.28 -11.02
C CYS A 117 13.27 -5.58 -10.20
N GLY A 118 13.20 -5.67 -8.86
CA GLY A 118 14.21 -5.10 -7.98
C GLY A 118 13.75 -4.89 -6.55
N ASP A 119 14.72 -4.54 -5.70
CA ASP A 119 14.49 -4.18 -4.30
C ASP A 119 13.84 -2.80 -4.19
N GLY A 120 12.65 -2.75 -3.55
CA GLY A 120 11.87 -1.52 -3.38
C GLY A 120 12.56 -0.48 -2.50
N ALA A 121 13.32 -0.89 -1.49
CA ALA A 121 14.07 0.03 -0.64
C ALA A 121 15.25 0.64 -1.41
N GLU A 122 15.92 -0.13 -2.26
CA GLU A 122 16.98 0.37 -3.14
C GLU A 122 16.41 1.30 -4.19
N TYR A 123 15.30 0.96 -4.80
CA TYR A 123 14.60 1.82 -5.75
C TYR A 123 14.29 3.20 -5.16
N LEU A 124 13.77 3.25 -3.92
CA LEU A 124 13.48 4.51 -3.25
C LEU A 124 14.73 5.28 -2.79
N ARG A 125 15.86 4.61 -2.55
CA ARG A 125 17.15 5.28 -2.29
C ARG A 125 17.76 5.89 -3.55
N GLY A 126 17.57 5.25 -4.69
CA GLY A 126 18.12 5.66 -5.98
C GLY A 126 17.47 6.93 -6.53
N ASP A 127 17.74 7.22 -7.81
CA ASP A 127 17.15 8.37 -8.52
C ASP A 127 15.79 7.99 -9.17
N ALA A 128 14.85 7.56 -8.33
CA ALA A 128 13.53 7.13 -8.78
C ALA A 128 12.61 8.28 -9.23
N GLY A 129 13.02 9.55 -9.05
CA GLY A 129 12.16 10.71 -9.20
C GLY A 129 11.12 10.84 -8.07
N LEU A 130 10.33 11.91 -8.09
CA LEU A 130 9.30 12.14 -7.07
C LEU A 130 7.97 11.51 -7.48
N ALA A 131 7.19 11.06 -6.49
CA ALA A 131 5.85 10.50 -6.65
C ALA A 131 4.80 11.34 -5.93
N ASP A 132 3.55 11.29 -6.42
CA ASP A 132 2.41 11.86 -5.72
C ASP A 132 1.81 10.86 -4.73
N VAL A 133 1.98 9.56 -5.00
CA VAL A 133 1.54 8.47 -4.13
C VAL A 133 2.60 7.38 -4.10
N LEU A 134 2.96 6.95 -2.90
CA LEU A 134 3.75 5.75 -2.65
C LEU A 134 2.84 4.72 -1.97
N LEU A 135 2.70 3.54 -2.58
CA LEU A 135 1.99 2.39 -2.02
C LEU A 135 3.02 1.35 -1.59
N ILE A 136 3.02 0.98 -0.32
CA ILE A 136 3.91 -0.06 0.23
C ILE A 136 3.06 -1.26 0.60
N ASP A 137 3.19 -2.33 -0.17
CA ASP A 137 2.45 -3.59 -0.03
C ASP A 137 3.39 -4.78 -0.29
N GLY A 138 4.58 -4.72 0.32
CA GLY A 138 5.61 -5.75 0.22
C GLY A 138 5.65 -6.59 1.48
N PHE A 139 5.40 -7.89 1.31
CA PHE A 139 5.50 -8.92 2.35
C PHE A 139 6.32 -10.08 1.82
N ASP A 140 6.99 -10.78 2.73
CA ASP A 140 7.57 -12.09 2.52
C ASP A 140 6.83 -13.14 3.38
N SER A 141 7.34 -14.35 3.44
CA SER A 141 6.75 -15.44 4.24
C SER A 141 6.79 -15.18 5.75
N GLU A 142 7.68 -14.31 6.22
CA GLU A 142 7.85 -13.96 7.63
C GLU A 142 7.08 -12.69 8.03
N GLY A 143 6.56 -11.93 7.05
CA GLY A 143 5.78 -10.71 7.28
C GLY A 143 6.32 -9.48 6.57
N GLN A 144 6.56 -8.38 7.30
CA GLN A 144 7.12 -7.14 6.71
C GLN A 144 8.65 -7.23 6.64
N PRO A 145 9.27 -7.22 5.44
CA PRO A 145 10.71 -7.27 5.31
C PRO A 145 11.41 -6.13 6.08
N PRO A 146 12.51 -6.39 6.81
CA PRO A 146 13.23 -5.36 7.57
C PRO A 146 13.65 -4.15 6.72
N GLY A 147 13.95 -4.35 5.43
CA GLY A 147 14.26 -3.29 4.47
C GLY A 147 13.13 -2.30 4.25
N LEU A 148 11.87 -2.76 4.34
CA LEU A 148 10.66 -1.96 4.09
C LEU A 148 10.02 -1.38 5.35
N CYS A 149 10.62 -1.57 6.52
CA CYS A 149 10.06 -1.07 7.79
C CYS A 149 11.06 -0.30 8.66
N SER A 150 12.30 -0.08 8.18
CA SER A 150 13.31 0.68 8.92
C SER A 150 12.98 2.19 9.00
N PRO A 151 13.50 2.94 10.01
CA PRO A 151 13.36 4.40 10.05
C PRO A 151 13.87 5.06 8.76
N ALA A 152 15.06 4.66 8.28
CA ALA A 152 15.66 5.19 7.05
C ALA A 152 14.80 4.94 5.81
N PHE A 153 14.07 3.81 5.75
CA PHE A 153 13.13 3.55 4.66
C PHE A 153 12.00 4.58 4.64
N TYR A 154 11.38 4.89 5.77
CA TYR A 154 10.30 5.88 5.82
C TYR A 154 10.80 7.31 5.60
N ASP A 155 12.03 7.65 5.99
CA ASP A 155 12.68 8.92 5.64
C ASP A 155 12.87 9.01 4.11
N ASN A 156 13.29 7.94 3.46
CA ASN A 156 13.38 7.87 2.00
C ASN A 156 11.99 7.99 1.33
N CYS A 157 10.96 7.34 1.88
CA CYS A 157 9.58 7.53 1.39
C CYS A 157 9.16 9.00 1.46
N TYR A 158 9.43 9.68 2.58
CA TYR A 158 9.15 11.11 2.71
C TYR A 158 9.92 11.96 1.69
N ALA A 159 11.22 11.68 1.50
CA ALA A 159 12.06 12.40 0.54
C ALA A 159 11.56 12.24 -0.89
N LYS A 160 11.07 11.04 -1.26
CA LYS A 160 10.59 10.70 -2.61
C LYS A 160 9.15 11.13 -2.90
N LEU A 161 8.47 11.78 -1.97
CA LEU A 161 7.15 12.36 -2.21
C LEU A 161 7.23 13.83 -2.63
N ASN A 162 6.38 14.21 -3.60
CA ASN A 162 6.06 15.60 -3.91
C ASN A 162 5.44 16.30 -2.68
N ALA A 163 5.45 17.64 -2.67
CA ALA A 163 4.62 18.38 -1.73
C ALA A 163 3.14 17.99 -1.91
N GLY A 164 2.45 17.67 -0.83
CA GLY A 164 1.09 17.12 -0.86
C GLY A 164 1.01 15.62 -1.18
N GLY A 165 2.14 14.97 -1.44
CA GLY A 165 2.19 13.53 -1.74
C GLY A 165 1.82 12.66 -0.54
N VAL A 166 1.34 11.45 -0.84
CA VAL A 166 0.75 10.51 0.13
C VAL A 166 1.54 9.21 0.15
N LEU A 167 1.93 8.78 1.34
CA LEU A 167 2.39 7.43 1.63
C LEU A 167 1.22 6.58 2.11
N VAL A 168 1.07 5.37 1.58
CA VAL A 168 0.13 4.35 2.06
C VAL A 168 0.91 3.08 2.35
N VAL A 169 0.80 2.57 3.56
CA VAL A 169 1.50 1.35 3.97
C VAL A 169 0.49 0.32 4.44
N ASN A 170 0.55 -0.88 3.87
CA ASN A 170 -0.15 -2.05 4.37
C ASN A 170 0.70 -2.72 5.46
N LEU A 171 0.13 -2.92 6.64
CA LEU A 171 0.75 -3.60 7.78
C LEU A 171 -0.15 -4.74 8.24
N CYS A 172 0.45 -5.87 8.61
CA CYS A 172 -0.27 -6.96 9.27
C CYS A 172 -0.71 -6.51 10.66
N ALA A 173 -2.01 -6.60 10.97
CA ALA A 173 -2.57 -6.18 12.24
C ALA A 173 -2.08 -7.05 13.41
N ASN A 174 -1.78 -8.32 13.13
CA ASN A 174 -1.35 -9.31 14.10
C ASN A 174 0.18 -9.34 14.30
N ASP A 175 0.95 -8.54 13.53
CA ASP A 175 2.39 -8.39 13.77
C ASP A 175 2.63 -7.60 15.05
N SER A 176 3.36 -8.20 16.00
CA SER A 176 3.73 -7.56 17.27
C SER A 176 4.54 -6.27 17.10
N ALA A 177 5.26 -6.11 15.98
CA ALA A 177 6.03 -4.93 15.63
C ALA A 177 5.19 -3.85 14.91
N CYS A 178 3.94 -4.12 14.55
CA CYS A 178 3.07 -3.18 13.84
C CYS A 178 3.02 -1.78 14.48
N GLY A 179 2.91 -1.73 15.83
CA GLY A 179 2.95 -0.46 16.57
C GLY A 179 4.26 0.31 16.42
N CYS A 180 5.38 -0.40 16.33
CA CYS A 180 6.70 0.19 16.10
C CYS A 180 6.79 0.79 14.69
N TYR A 181 6.30 0.09 13.67
CA TYR A 181 6.28 0.59 12.29
C TYR A 181 5.43 1.86 12.16
N VAL A 182 4.25 1.86 12.77
CA VAL A 182 3.41 3.08 12.84
C VAL A 182 4.14 4.24 13.53
N GLY A 183 4.90 3.97 14.61
CA GLY A 183 5.72 4.96 15.29
C GLY A 183 6.81 5.56 14.39
N ARG A 184 7.49 4.73 13.59
CA ARG A 184 8.50 5.16 12.62
C ARG A 184 7.90 6.05 11.52
N ILE A 185 6.75 5.66 10.96
CA ILE A 185 6.03 6.45 9.96
C ILE A 185 5.63 7.81 10.55
N ARG A 186 5.13 7.85 11.79
CA ARG A 186 4.79 9.11 12.48
C ARG A 186 5.98 10.03 12.61
N SER A 187 7.12 9.49 13.01
CA SER A 187 8.36 10.26 13.13
C SER A 187 8.78 10.86 11.80
N ALA A 188 8.81 10.08 10.71
CA ALA A 188 9.21 10.53 9.38
C ALA A 188 8.27 11.59 8.79
N PHE A 189 6.98 11.59 9.18
CA PHE A 189 5.95 12.48 8.64
C PHE A 189 5.45 13.55 9.62
N ASP A 190 6.21 13.91 10.66
CA ASP A 190 5.82 14.93 11.68
C ASP A 190 4.41 14.67 12.24
N GLU A 191 4.11 13.44 12.64
CA GLU A 191 2.79 13.04 13.14
C GLU A 191 1.62 13.18 12.12
N LYS A 192 1.89 13.48 10.86
CA LYS A 192 0.86 13.68 9.83
C LYS A 192 0.45 12.36 9.21
N CYS A 193 -0.02 11.43 10.04
CA CYS A 193 -0.53 10.14 9.60
C CYS A 193 -1.79 9.72 10.37
N VAL A 194 -2.58 8.86 9.76
CA VAL A 194 -3.70 8.13 10.36
C VAL A 194 -3.58 6.64 10.04
N VAL A 195 -4.12 5.81 10.92
CA VAL A 195 -4.21 4.36 10.74
C VAL A 195 -5.68 4.00 10.59
N VAL A 196 -6.02 3.24 9.57
CA VAL A 196 -7.38 2.73 9.32
C VAL A 196 -7.29 1.22 9.26
N ASP A 197 -8.12 0.55 10.03
CA ASP A 197 -8.22 -0.91 9.98
C ASP A 197 -8.97 -1.32 8.69
N ALA A 198 -8.47 -2.34 7.98
CA ALA A 198 -9.22 -2.97 6.90
C ALA A 198 -10.49 -3.64 7.45
N GLU A 199 -11.47 -3.92 6.59
CA GLU A 199 -12.79 -4.39 7.03
C GLU A 199 -12.74 -5.78 7.68
N ASP A 200 -11.86 -6.64 7.18
CA ASP A 200 -11.58 -7.97 7.73
C ASP A 200 -10.83 -7.94 9.07
N GLY A 201 -10.17 -6.81 9.38
CA GLY A 201 -9.39 -6.63 10.61
C GLY A 201 -7.97 -7.20 10.56
N ASP A 202 -7.59 -7.88 9.49
CA ASP A 202 -6.28 -8.53 9.37
C ASP A 202 -5.16 -7.53 9.01
N ASN A 203 -5.54 -6.39 8.43
CA ASN A 203 -4.61 -5.36 7.98
C ASN A 203 -4.89 -3.99 8.60
N LYS A 204 -3.82 -3.24 8.84
CA LYS A 204 -3.83 -1.82 9.22
C LYS A 204 -3.21 -1.01 8.08
N ILE A 205 -3.99 -0.10 7.53
CA ILE A 205 -3.52 0.78 6.47
C ILE A 205 -3.14 2.12 7.06
N VAL A 206 -1.86 2.47 6.92
CA VAL A 206 -1.33 3.75 7.38
C VAL A 206 -1.31 4.72 6.22
N PHE A 207 -1.98 5.85 6.37
CA PHE A 207 -1.91 6.98 5.44
C PHE A 207 -1.07 8.08 6.08
N ALA A 208 -0.04 8.53 5.40
CA ALA A 208 0.75 9.67 5.81
C ALA A 208 0.90 10.66 4.64
N GLN A 209 0.98 11.96 4.92
CA GLN A 209 1.00 12.98 3.87
C GLN A 209 2.06 14.04 4.12
N LYS A 210 2.82 14.38 3.06
CA LYS A 210 3.81 15.45 3.05
C LYS A 210 3.14 16.80 2.84
N CYS A 211 2.48 17.32 3.88
CA CYS A 211 1.69 18.55 3.82
C CYS A 211 1.74 19.32 5.14
N ASN A 212 1.20 20.56 5.14
CA ASN A 212 1.16 21.38 6.36
C ASN A 212 -0.03 21.01 7.28
N THR A 213 -1.16 20.61 6.69
CA THR A 213 -2.39 20.32 7.43
C THR A 213 -2.89 18.91 7.08
N PHE A 214 -2.99 18.03 8.07
CA PHE A 214 -3.40 16.64 7.90
C PHE A 214 -4.17 16.13 9.14
N PRO A 215 -5.21 15.33 8.96
CA PRO A 215 -5.92 15.03 7.71
C PRO A 215 -6.75 16.23 7.22
N PRO A 216 -7.28 16.18 5.99
CA PRO A 216 -8.25 17.17 5.52
C PRO A 216 -9.46 17.28 6.45
N GLY A 217 -10.10 18.44 6.51
CA GLY A 217 -11.26 18.64 7.36
C GLY A 217 -12.49 17.84 6.92
N PHE A 218 -13.47 17.69 7.83
CA PHE A 218 -14.69 16.91 7.59
C PHE A 218 -15.39 17.28 6.27
N ASN A 219 -15.63 18.56 6.04
CA ASN A 219 -16.35 19.02 4.84
C ASN A 219 -15.57 18.69 3.56
N GLU A 220 -14.25 18.85 3.58
CA GLU A 220 -13.38 18.55 2.46
C GLU A 220 -13.36 17.05 2.13
N LEU A 221 -13.21 16.20 3.14
CA LEU A 221 -13.25 14.74 2.96
C LEU A 221 -14.61 14.27 2.44
N THR A 222 -15.71 14.81 2.98
CA THR A 222 -17.07 14.47 2.54
C THR A 222 -17.32 14.87 1.09
N GLU A 223 -16.85 16.05 0.69
CA GLU A 223 -17.00 16.52 -0.69
C GLU A 223 -16.16 15.67 -1.67
N ARG A 224 -14.94 15.32 -1.26
CA ARG A 224 -14.08 14.43 -2.06
C ARG A 224 -14.68 13.05 -2.20
N LEU A 225 -15.18 12.46 -1.11
CA LEU A 225 -15.86 11.17 -1.12
C LEU A 225 -17.01 11.16 -2.14
N ARG A 226 -17.92 12.12 -2.05
CA ARG A 226 -19.07 12.25 -2.98
C ARG A 226 -18.65 12.34 -4.46
N LYS A 227 -17.54 13.02 -4.75
CA LYS A 227 -17.00 13.10 -6.12
C LYS A 227 -16.39 11.78 -6.57
N LEU A 228 -15.70 11.08 -5.67
CA LEU A 228 -15.04 9.81 -5.98
C LEU A 228 -16.03 8.68 -6.22
N GLU A 229 -17.14 8.62 -5.48
CA GLU A 229 -18.21 7.63 -5.65
C GLU A 229 -18.82 7.63 -7.05
N THR A 230 -18.82 8.78 -7.74
CA THR A 230 -19.31 8.89 -9.13
C THR A 230 -18.31 8.35 -10.16
N ILE A 231 -17.05 8.21 -9.80
CA ILE A 231 -15.94 7.86 -10.72
C ILE A 231 -15.41 6.46 -10.44
N HIS A 232 -15.30 6.11 -9.15
CA HIS A 232 -14.70 4.86 -8.70
C HIS A 232 -15.74 3.88 -8.17
N ARG A 233 -15.55 2.59 -8.49
CA ARG A 233 -16.41 1.50 -7.96
C ARG A 233 -15.99 1.03 -6.56
N VAL A 234 -14.92 1.59 -6.01
CA VAL A 234 -14.47 1.26 -4.66
C VAL A 234 -15.26 2.08 -3.65
N ASP A 235 -15.81 1.42 -2.64
CA ASP A 235 -16.43 2.09 -1.50
C ASP A 235 -15.33 2.62 -0.56
N LEU A 236 -15.27 3.94 -0.40
CA LEU A 236 -14.31 4.63 0.46
C LEU A 236 -14.96 5.22 1.74
N ASP A 237 -16.23 4.99 1.97
CA ASP A 237 -16.97 5.59 3.10
C ASP A 237 -16.37 5.18 4.45
N LYS A 238 -16.16 3.88 4.65
CA LYS A 238 -15.54 3.35 5.88
C LYS A 238 -14.13 3.88 6.09
N THR A 239 -13.34 4.01 5.02
CA THR A 239 -11.99 4.57 5.07
C THR A 239 -12.02 6.05 5.46
N ALA A 240 -12.92 6.84 4.86
CA ALA A 240 -13.11 8.25 5.20
C ALA A 240 -13.53 8.43 6.67
N GLN A 241 -14.48 7.62 7.13
CA GLN A 241 -14.91 7.62 8.54
C GLN A 241 -13.78 7.22 9.49
N GLY A 242 -12.93 6.24 9.11
CA GLY A 242 -11.75 5.84 9.85
C GLY A 242 -10.76 6.98 10.04
N MET A 243 -10.44 7.70 8.95
CA MET A 243 -9.59 8.89 8.97
C MET A 243 -10.14 9.97 9.90
N LEU A 244 -11.44 10.27 9.83
CA LEU A 244 -12.11 11.29 10.64
C LEU A 244 -12.17 10.92 12.13
N ARG A 245 -12.38 9.64 12.45
CA ARG A 245 -12.39 9.16 13.86
C ARG A 245 -11.03 9.36 14.52
N GLN A 246 -9.94 9.07 13.82
CA GLN A 246 -8.59 9.27 14.36
C GLN A 246 -8.25 10.74 14.53
N GLU A 247 -8.67 11.60 13.59
CA GLU A 247 -8.49 13.05 13.71
C GLU A 247 -9.16 13.60 14.98
N ARG A 248 -10.41 13.19 15.26
CA ARG A 248 -11.14 13.60 16.49
C ARG A 248 -10.41 13.17 17.75
N LYS A 249 -9.91 11.93 17.82
CA LYS A 249 -9.14 11.44 18.98
C LYS A 249 -7.88 12.28 19.22
N ARG A 250 -7.14 12.64 18.15
CA ARG A 250 -5.94 13.50 18.25
C ARG A 250 -6.26 14.91 18.75
N ARG A 251 -7.33 15.53 18.27
CA ARG A 251 -7.76 16.87 18.72
C ARG A 251 -8.14 16.87 20.20
N TRP A 252 -8.81 15.85 20.65
CA TRP A 252 -9.22 15.72 22.08
C TRP A 252 -8.00 15.49 22.98
N GLY A 253 -7.08 14.61 22.62
CA GLY A 253 -5.85 14.38 23.37
C GLY A 253 -5.02 15.66 23.53
N ARG A 254 -4.84 16.43 22.46
CA ARG A 254 -4.11 17.70 22.50
C ARG A 254 -4.78 18.78 23.37
N LYS A 255 -6.13 18.80 23.44
CA LYS A 255 -6.85 19.73 24.33
C LYS A 255 -6.69 19.34 25.79
N ALA A 256 -6.74 18.05 26.12
CA ALA A 256 -6.55 17.55 27.47
C ALA A 256 -5.14 17.84 28.02
N THR A 257 -4.12 17.77 27.17
CA THR A 257 -2.73 18.06 27.56
C THR A 257 -2.50 19.56 27.79
N LYS A 258 -3.14 20.43 26.99
CA LYS A 258 -3.05 21.90 27.17
C LYS A 258 -3.81 22.43 28.38
N GLN A 259 -4.77 21.70 28.94
CA GLN A 259 -5.48 22.08 30.16
C GLN A 259 -4.76 21.62 31.44
N LYS A 260 -3.73 20.77 31.32
CA LYS A 260 -2.95 20.26 32.45
C LYS A 260 -1.55 20.91 32.58
N ALA A 261 -1.18 21.77 31.62
CA ALA A 261 0.04 22.59 31.64
C ALA A 261 -0.33 24.06 31.87
#